data_9526f232f9848f6c187b0f6fb3bd3884
#
_entry.id   9526f232f9848f6c187b0f6fb3bd3884
#
_cell.length_a   1.000
_cell.length_b   1.000
_cell.length_c   1.000
_cell.angle_alpha   90.00
_cell.angle_beta   90.00
_cell.angle_gamma   90.00
#
_symmetry.space_group_name_H-M   'P 1'
#
loop_
_entity.id
_entity.type
_entity.pdbx_description
1 polymer ?
#
loop_
_entity_poly.entity_id
_entity_poly.type
_entity_poly.pdbx_seq_one_letter_code
_entity_poly.pdbx_strand_id
1 'polypeptide(L)'
;MDFMTVLNSILTFLIETGDGLKYIGAGLAVFTGFAAAIGEGNVAAHAVDAMARQPEMAGNIRTTMLIGQAVSETTGLYGLIIAILIVFSA
;
A
#
# COMPACT_ATOMS: atom_id res chain seq x y z
N MET A 1 -38.82 -4.29 25.21
CA MET A 1 -37.83 -4.83 24.25
C MET A 1 -37.78 -6.34 24.47
N ASP A 2 -38.08 -7.09 23.42
CA ASP A 2 -38.05 -8.56 23.55
C ASP A 2 -36.70 -9.11 23.17
N PHE A 3 -36.52 -10.43 23.36
CA PHE A 3 -35.27 -11.12 23.10
C PHE A 3 -34.87 -11.01 21.62
N MET A 4 -35.82 -11.13 20.71
CA MET A 4 -35.53 -11.09 19.29
C MET A 4 -35.03 -9.72 18.83
N THR A 5 -35.63 -8.66 19.40
CA THR A 5 -35.17 -7.29 19.09
C THR A 5 -33.74 -7.06 19.57
N VAL A 6 -33.43 -7.53 20.80
CA VAL A 6 -32.08 -7.41 21.34
C VAL A 6 -31.09 -8.19 20.48
N LEU A 7 -31.45 -9.44 20.11
CA LEU A 7 -30.59 -10.30 19.30
C LEU A 7 -30.31 -9.66 17.94
N ASN A 8 -31.35 -9.14 17.26
CA ASN A 8 -31.20 -8.48 15.98
C ASN A 8 -30.29 -7.24 16.07
N SER A 9 -30.42 -6.46 17.15
CA SER A 9 -29.56 -5.29 17.35
C SER A 9 -28.10 -5.67 17.50
N ILE A 10 -27.81 -6.75 18.24
CA ILE A 10 -26.45 -7.24 18.42
C ILE A 10 -25.89 -7.76 17.10
N LEU A 11 -26.67 -8.51 16.34
CA LEU A 11 -26.23 -9.04 15.05
C LEU A 11 -25.93 -7.92 14.07
N THR A 12 -26.79 -6.89 13.99
CA THR A 12 -26.58 -5.73 13.14
C THR A 12 -25.30 -5.00 13.53
N PHE A 13 -25.07 -4.78 14.81
CA PHE A 13 -23.86 -4.13 15.30
C PHE A 13 -22.60 -4.92 14.90
N LEU A 14 -22.62 -6.23 15.07
CA LEU A 14 -21.47 -7.07 14.72
C LEU A 14 -21.19 -7.05 13.22
N ILE A 15 -22.24 -7.09 12.40
CA ILE A 15 -22.09 -7.04 10.95
C ILE A 15 -21.52 -5.70 10.51
N GLU A 16 -22.06 -4.60 11.02
CA GLU A 16 -21.59 -3.26 10.69
C GLU A 16 -20.15 -3.04 11.15
N THR A 17 -19.80 -3.53 12.34
CA THR A 17 -18.43 -3.45 12.86
C THR A 17 -17.48 -4.25 11.99
N GLY A 18 -17.89 -5.45 11.54
CA GLY A 18 -17.11 -6.28 10.64
C GLY A 18 -16.83 -5.60 9.31
N ASP A 19 -17.85 -4.93 8.73
CA ASP A 19 -17.69 -4.18 7.49
C ASP A 19 -16.75 -2.99 7.69
N GLY A 20 -16.88 -2.28 8.81
CA GLY A 20 -15.98 -1.19 9.14
C GLY A 20 -14.54 -1.64 9.28
N LEU A 21 -14.32 -2.76 9.98
CA LEU A 21 -12.98 -3.34 10.14
C LEU A 21 -12.39 -3.77 8.80
N LYS A 22 -13.23 -4.27 7.89
CA LYS A 22 -12.83 -4.65 6.55
C LYS A 22 -12.20 -3.46 5.81
N TYR A 23 -12.86 -2.31 5.84
CA TYR A 23 -12.34 -1.11 5.18
C TYR A 23 -11.09 -0.56 5.87
N ILE A 24 -11.00 -0.67 7.18
CA ILE A 24 -9.78 -0.31 7.90
C ILE A 24 -8.64 -1.24 7.49
N GLY A 25 -8.92 -2.55 7.37
CA GLY A 25 -7.93 -3.51 6.90
C GLY A 25 -7.43 -3.20 5.50
N ALA A 26 -8.34 -2.81 4.59
CA ALA A 26 -7.96 -2.42 3.24
C ALA A 26 -7.07 -1.17 3.26
N GLY A 27 -7.40 -0.19 4.09
CA GLY A 27 -6.58 1.01 4.25
C GLY A 27 -5.19 0.69 4.79
N LEU A 28 -5.08 -0.22 5.76
CA LEU A 28 -3.79 -0.66 6.28
C LEU A 28 -2.97 -1.39 5.22
N ALA A 29 -3.62 -2.22 4.41
CA ALA A 29 -2.94 -2.94 3.34
C ALA A 29 -2.34 -1.97 2.32
N VAL A 30 -3.13 -0.98 1.88
CA VAL A 30 -2.65 0.03 0.92
C VAL A 30 -1.60 0.95 1.54
N PHE A 31 -1.68 1.17 2.84
CA PHE A 31 -0.72 2.02 3.56
C PHE A 31 0.70 1.48 3.48
N THR A 32 0.87 0.18 3.22
CA THR A 32 2.22 -0.39 3.07
C THR A 32 3.00 0.24 1.93
N GLY A 33 2.33 0.85 0.96
CA GLY A 33 2.98 1.61 -0.11
C GLY A 33 3.78 2.82 0.40
N PHE A 34 3.48 3.30 1.60
CA PHE A 34 4.21 4.39 2.22
C PHE A 34 5.70 4.05 2.38
N ALA A 35 6.01 2.84 2.84
CA ALA A 35 7.40 2.42 3.02
C ALA A 35 8.11 2.24 1.68
N ALA A 36 7.40 1.68 0.69
CA ALA A 36 7.94 1.53 -0.67
C ALA A 36 8.25 2.91 -1.27
N ALA A 37 7.38 3.89 -1.06
CA ALA A 37 7.59 5.25 -1.55
C ALA A 37 8.83 5.89 -0.95
N ILE A 38 9.08 5.69 0.35
CA ILE A 38 10.30 6.18 0.99
C ILE A 38 11.53 5.52 0.37
N GLY A 39 11.49 4.21 0.16
CA GLY A 39 12.58 3.48 -0.47
C GLY A 39 12.87 3.98 -1.87
N GLU A 40 11.83 4.17 -2.68
CA GLU A 40 11.98 4.68 -4.04
C GLU A 40 12.55 6.09 -4.06
N GLY A 41 12.08 6.95 -3.16
CA GLY A 41 12.60 8.30 -3.03
C GLY A 41 14.07 8.31 -2.64
N ASN A 42 14.47 7.38 -1.77
CA ASN A 42 15.87 7.24 -1.36
C ASN A 42 16.74 6.80 -2.54
N VAL A 43 16.28 5.85 -3.34
CA VAL A 43 16.98 5.42 -4.55
C VAL A 43 17.15 6.60 -5.51
N ALA A 44 16.08 7.37 -5.73
CA ALA A 44 16.11 8.52 -6.62
C ALA A 44 17.09 9.58 -6.14
N ALA A 45 17.10 9.88 -4.85
CA ALA A 45 18.00 10.88 -4.28
C ALA A 45 19.45 10.51 -4.50
N HIS A 46 19.81 9.25 -4.23
CA HIS A 46 21.17 8.78 -4.45
C HIS A 46 21.55 8.76 -5.93
N ALA A 47 20.61 8.41 -6.81
CA ALA A 47 20.85 8.39 -8.25
C ALA A 47 21.11 9.79 -8.79
N VAL A 48 20.32 10.78 -8.35
CA VAL A 48 20.48 12.16 -8.77
C VAL A 48 21.86 12.69 -8.35
N ASP A 49 22.28 12.41 -7.12
CA ASP A 49 23.60 12.80 -6.64
C ASP A 49 24.69 12.14 -7.46
N ALA A 50 24.55 10.87 -7.78
CA ALA A 50 25.53 10.13 -8.58
C ALA A 50 25.64 10.68 -9.99
N MET A 51 24.50 11.04 -10.60
CA MET A 51 24.48 11.65 -11.94
C MET A 51 25.20 13.00 -11.94
N ALA A 52 25.05 13.77 -10.87
CA ALA A 52 25.73 15.06 -10.73
C ALA A 52 27.25 14.89 -10.64
N ARG A 53 27.70 13.83 -9.97
CA ARG A 53 29.12 13.54 -9.84
C ARG A 53 29.72 12.88 -11.08
N GLN A 54 28.92 12.12 -11.81
CA GLN A 54 29.37 11.36 -12.99
C GLN A 54 28.38 11.56 -14.13
N PRO A 55 28.34 12.76 -14.75
CA PRO A 55 27.37 13.03 -15.83
C PRO A 55 27.49 12.08 -17.01
N GLU A 56 28.67 11.57 -17.30
CA GLU A 56 28.93 10.63 -18.39
C GLU A 56 28.25 9.28 -18.16
N MET A 57 27.90 8.97 -16.90
CA MET A 57 27.23 7.71 -16.54
C MET A 57 25.72 7.91 -16.31
N ALA A 58 25.19 9.10 -16.60
CA ALA A 58 23.80 9.42 -16.27
C ALA A 58 22.80 8.42 -16.85
N GLY A 59 23.03 7.96 -18.07
CA GLY A 59 22.13 6.97 -18.69
C GLY A 59 22.10 5.64 -17.95
N ASN A 60 23.27 5.13 -17.59
CA ASN A 60 23.36 3.86 -16.84
C ASN A 60 22.75 4.01 -15.44
N ILE A 61 23.01 5.13 -14.78
CA ILE A 61 22.48 5.40 -13.44
C ILE A 61 20.97 5.49 -13.49
N ARG A 62 20.40 6.16 -14.50
CA ARG A 62 18.95 6.28 -14.66
C ARG A 62 18.30 4.90 -14.84
N THR A 63 18.89 4.04 -15.67
CA THR A 63 18.37 2.69 -15.90
C THR A 63 18.40 1.87 -14.62
N THR A 64 19.49 1.90 -13.90
CA THR A 64 19.63 1.18 -12.63
C THR A 64 18.65 1.72 -11.59
N MET A 65 18.47 3.05 -11.54
CA MET A 65 17.51 3.69 -10.67
C MET A 65 16.08 3.16 -10.92
N LEU A 66 15.69 3.12 -12.20
CA LEU A 66 14.33 2.68 -12.57
C LEU A 66 14.11 1.22 -12.18
N ILE A 67 15.11 0.38 -12.35
CA ILE A 67 15.03 -1.03 -11.95
C ILE A 67 14.86 -1.12 -10.43
N GLY A 68 15.66 -0.40 -9.68
CA GLY A 68 15.58 -0.39 -8.22
C GLY A 68 14.24 0.13 -7.72
N GLN A 69 13.72 1.18 -8.34
CA GLN A 69 12.41 1.72 -7.99
C GLN A 69 11.28 0.74 -8.32
N ALA A 70 11.37 0.05 -9.45
CA ALA A 70 10.35 -0.93 -9.83
C ALA A 70 10.30 -2.10 -8.85
N VAL A 71 11.45 -2.60 -8.42
CA VAL A 71 11.52 -3.68 -7.43
C VAL A 71 10.94 -3.21 -6.09
N SER A 72 11.26 -2.01 -5.69
CA SER A 72 10.74 -1.43 -4.44
C SER A 72 9.22 -1.26 -4.50
N GLU A 73 8.70 -0.77 -5.63
CA GLU A 73 7.27 -0.55 -5.81
C GLU A 73 6.46 -1.83 -5.78
N THR A 74 7.06 -2.96 -6.18
CA THR A 74 6.38 -4.26 -6.20
C THR A 74 5.75 -4.58 -4.84
N THR A 75 6.44 -4.26 -3.75
CA THR A 75 5.91 -4.49 -2.40
C THR A 75 4.65 -3.65 -2.14
N GLY A 76 4.65 -2.40 -2.58
CA GLY A 76 3.48 -1.53 -2.46
C GLY A 76 2.30 -2.03 -3.29
N LEU A 77 2.57 -2.59 -4.46
CA LEU A 77 1.54 -3.17 -5.31
C LEU A 77 0.88 -4.38 -4.66
N TYR A 78 1.63 -5.19 -3.91
CA TYR A 78 1.03 -6.30 -3.17
C TYR A 78 -0.02 -5.80 -2.18
N GLY A 79 0.28 -4.74 -1.45
CA GLY A 79 -0.68 -4.14 -0.53
C GLY A 79 -1.91 -3.59 -1.24
N LEU A 80 -1.72 -2.97 -2.41
CA LEU A 80 -2.82 -2.48 -3.21
C LEU A 80 -3.73 -3.62 -3.68
N ILE A 81 -3.15 -4.72 -4.15
CA ILE A 81 -3.92 -5.88 -4.60
C ILE A 81 -4.74 -6.46 -3.45
N ILE A 82 -4.14 -6.61 -2.28
CA ILE A 82 -4.85 -7.09 -1.10
C ILE A 82 -6.00 -6.15 -0.74
N ALA A 83 -5.78 -4.85 -0.79
CA ALA A 83 -6.81 -3.87 -0.49
C ALA A 83 -7.99 -3.98 -1.47
N ILE A 84 -7.71 -4.15 -2.76
CA ILE A 84 -8.74 -4.32 -3.78
C ILE A 84 -9.55 -5.59 -3.51
N LEU A 85 -8.87 -6.69 -3.21
CA LEU A 85 -9.56 -7.95 -2.89
C LEU A 85 -10.46 -7.81 -1.66
N ILE A 86 -10.00 -7.10 -0.64
CA ILE A 86 -10.79 -6.88 0.57
C ILE A 86 -12.03 -6.05 0.27
N VAL A 87 -11.87 -4.95 -0.45
CA VAL A 87 -12.97 -4.01 -0.71
C VAL A 87 -14.04 -4.64 -1.61
N PHE A 88 -13.63 -5.42 -2.62
CA PHE A 88 -14.55 -5.99 -3.59
C PHE A 88 -14.96 -7.42 -3.28
N SER A 89 -14.47 -8.02 -2.23
CA SER A 89 -14.94 -9.33 -1.80
C SER A 89 -16.25 -9.19 -1.04
N ALA A 90 -17.14 -10.11 -1.25
CA ALA A 90 -18.45 -10.11 -0.58
C ALA A 90 -18.34 -10.57 0.88
#